data_0afa92d60632b9635c87f6f49e92a6c5
#
_entry.id   0afa92d60632b9635c87f6f49e92a6c5
#
_cell.length_a   1.000
_cell.length_b   1.000
_cell.length_c   1.000
_cell.angle_alpha   90.00
_cell.angle_beta   90.00
_cell.angle_gamma   90.00
#
_symmetry.space_group_name_H-M   'P 1'
#
loop_
_entity.id
_entity.type
_entity.pdbx_description
1 polymer ?
#
loop_
_entity_poly.entity_id
_entity_poly.type
_entity_poly.pdbx_seq_one_letter_code
_entity_poly.pdbx_strand_id
1 'polypeptide(L)'
;MKNPETKDLAETWDVAGFIQKRINEEQMKNAFLRKPYDTLKVYNSILKMYEYYTKCDDLAQVPNEKGKIKNKYRKANASSMLAERPNLINGGIQYFNLDKNKEALKFFATYVESASYPMLADKEIAKNDTLLPQIAYYATLAADRVGNKDAIIKYAPMALSDKDGGKFAMQLMADAYKAKGDTVAWIKALEEGILKFPGNDYFFANLVDYYNSSNQASKAMEFADRMLSNDPNNKLYLYVKAYLYHNMKEYDNAIEFYKKAIAADPEYAEAYSNVGLVYLMKAQDYADKATTDINDPKYAEAQAVVKKFYEEAKPFYEKARALKPDQKDLWLQGLYRVYYNLNMGPEFEEIDKMMK
;
A
#
# COMPACT_ATOMS: atom_id res chain seq x y z
N MET A 1 -22.36 -28.62 -22.56
CA MET A 1 -21.78 -28.43 -21.21
C MET A 1 -22.79 -28.57 -20.07
N LYS A 2 -24.10 -28.42 -20.32
CA LYS A 2 -25.15 -28.66 -19.30
C LYS A 2 -25.75 -30.10 -19.35
N ASN A 3 -25.36 -30.89 -20.37
CA ASN A 3 -25.83 -32.24 -20.48
C ASN A 3 -25.19 -33.14 -19.41
N PRO A 4 -25.94 -33.77 -18.52
CA PRO A 4 -25.44 -34.64 -17.46
C PRO A 4 -24.54 -35.77 -17.96
N GLU A 5 -24.81 -36.30 -19.15
CA GLU A 5 -24.10 -37.45 -19.73
C GLU A 5 -22.69 -37.06 -20.22
N THR A 6 -22.44 -35.81 -20.59
CA THR A 6 -21.17 -35.39 -21.24
C THR A 6 -20.38 -34.34 -20.48
N LYS A 7 -20.98 -33.71 -19.45
CA LYS A 7 -20.34 -32.64 -18.67
C LYS A 7 -19.03 -33.05 -17.98
N ASP A 8 -18.86 -34.33 -17.71
CA ASP A 8 -17.69 -34.92 -17.03
C ASP A 8 -16.72 -35.61 -18.00
N LEU A 9 -16.94 -35.48 -19.32
CA LEU A 9 -16.03 -35.97 -20.33
C LEU A 9 -15.03 -34.90 -20.77
N ALA A 10 -13.73 -35.19 -20.68
CA ALA A 10 -12.65 -34.27 -21.11
C ALA A 10 -12.83 -33.81 -22.57
N GLU A 11 -13.29 -34.71 -23.46
CA GLU A 11 -13.55 -34.39 -24.86
C GLU A 11 -14.58 -33.27 -25.06
N THR A 12 -15.63 -33.23 -24.25
CA THR A 12 -16.65 -32.17 -24.30
C THR A 12 -16.03 -30.79 -24.09
N TRP A 13 -15.10 -30.69 -23.16
CA TRP A 13 -14.40 -29.43 -22.84
C TRP A 13 -13.30 -29.09 -23.84
N ASP A 14 -12.64 -30.09 -24.42
CA ASP A 14 -11.69 -29.89 -25.51
C ASP A 14 -12.40 -29.31 -26.74
N VAL A 15 -13.50 -29.88 -27.17
CA VAL A 15 -14.33 -29.37 -28.27
C VAL A 15 -14.86 -27.96 -27.96
N ALA A 16 -15.32 -27.73 -26.74
CA ALA A 16 -15.78 -26.40 -26.33
C ALA A 16 -14.66 -25.33 -26.39
N GLY A 17 -13.48 -25.68 -25.94
CA GLY A 17 -12.29 -24.83 -26.05
C GLY A 17 -11.89 -24.57 -27.50
N PHE A 18 -11.90 -25.61 -28.33
CA PHE A 18 -11.66 -25.48 -29.76
C PHE A 18 -12.64 -24.54 -30.47
N ILE A 19 -13.92 -24.62 -30.13
CA ILE A 19 -14.95 -23.71 -30.67
C ILE A 19 -14.59 -22.27 -30.31
N GLN A 20 -14.19 -21.98 -29.06
CA GLN A 20 -13.81 -20.63 -28.65
C GLN A 20 -12.55 -20.14 -29.41
N LYS A 21 -11.56 -21.00 -29.60
CA LYS A 21 -10.39 -20.72 -30.43
C LYS A 21 -10.79 -20.34 -31.86
N ARG A 22 -11.69 -21.10 -32.49
CA ARG A 22 -12.16 -20.79 -33.86
C ARG A 22 -12.93 -19.48 -33.93
N ILE A 23 -13.73 -19.13 -32.90
CA ILE A 23 -14.40 -17.84 -32.80
C ILE A 23 -13.37 -16.70 -32.76
N ASN A 24 -12.30 -16.85 -31.96
CA ASN A 24 -11.22 -15.88 -31.89
C ASN A 24 -10.55 -15.72 -33.25
N GLU A 25 -10.11 -16.81 -33.86
CA GLU A 25 -9.43 -16.81 -35.18
C GLU A 25 -10.27 -16.13 -36.27
N GLU A 26 -11.58 -16.36 -36.29
CA GLU A 26 -12.50 -15.73 -37.27
C GLU A 26 -12.58 -14.20 -37.03
N GLN A 27 -12.75 -13.76 -35.79
CA GLN A 27 -12.79 -12.33 -35.47
C GLN A 27 -11.47 -11.65 -35.79
N MET A 28 -10.33 -12.27 -35.48
CA MET A 28 -8.99 -11.76 -35.78
C MET A 28 -8.76 -11.70 -37.31
N LYS A 29 -9.23 -12.68 -38.06
CA LYS A 29 -9.21 -12.64 -39.54
C LYS A 29 -10.03 -11.46 -40.07
N ASN A 30 -11.20 -11.19 -39.53
CA ASN A 30 -12.00 -10.03 -39.91
C ASN A 30 -11.27 -8.73 -39.61
N ALA A 31 -10.67 -8.58 -38.42
CA ALA A 31 -9.86 -7.44 -38.07
C ALA A 31 -8.70 -7.21 -39.05
N PHE A 32 -7.95 -8.27 -39.40
CA PHE A 32 -6.85 -8.22 -40.35
C PHE A 32 -7.30 -7.80 -41.75
N LEU A 33 -8.47 -8.26 -42.20
CA LEU A 33 -9.07 -7.92 -43.49
C LEU A 33 -9.82 -6.58 -43.47
N ARG A 34 -9.73 -5.80 -42.38
CA ARG A 34 -10.45 -4.54 -42.15
C ARG A 34 -11.98 -4.68 -42.30
N LYS A 35 -12.52 -5.82 -42.01
CA LYS A 35 -13.97 -6.09 -41.95
C LYS A 35 -14.51 -5.81 -40.55
N PRO A 36 -15.80 -5.58 -40.36
CA PRO A 36 -16.40 -5.45 -39.08
C PRO A 36 -16.10 -6.67 -38.18
N TYR A 37 -15.68 -6.44 -36.94
CA TYR A 37 -15.43 -7.47 -35.94
C TYR A 37 -15.80 -6.95 -34.56
N ASP A 38 -16.02 -7.86 -33.62
CA ASP A 38 -16.38 -7.57 -32.25
C ASP A 38 -15.15 -7.77 -31.35
N THR A 39 -14.55 -6.66 -30.90
CA THR A 39 -13.38 -6.65 -30.03
C THR A 39 -13.63 -7.38 -28.71
N LEU A 40 -14.80 -7.20 -28.09
CA LEU A 40 -15.12 -7.90 -26.84
C LEU A 40 -15.29 -9.40 -27.06
N LYS A 41 -15.84 -9.81 -28.21
CA LYS A 41 -15.96 -11.21 -28.58
C LYS A 41 -14.58 -11.87 -28.81
N VAL A 42 -13.61 -11.13 -29.38
CA VAL A 42 -12.20 -11.57 -29.48
C VAL A 42 -11.68 -11.98 -28.10
N TYR A 43 -11.73 -11.07 -27.15
CA TYR A 43 -11.14 -11.31 -25.83
C TYR A 43 -11.95 -12.33 -25.02
N ASN A 44 -13.26 -12.24 -25.01
CA ASN A 44 -14.10 -13.19 -24.25
C ASN A 44 -13.96 -14.63 -24.74
N SER A 45 -13.72 -14.86 -26.04
CA SER A 45 -13.46 -16.20 -26.55
C SER A 45 -12.13 -16.78 -26.01
N ILE A 46 -11.10 -15.93 -25.83
CA ILE A 46 -9.83 -16.36 -25.23
C ILE A 46 -10.04 -16.75 -23.76
N LEU A 47 -10.74 -15.93 -22.98
CA LEU A 47 -11.01 -16.24 -21.58
C LEU A 47 -11.77 -17.56 -21.41
N LYS A 48 -12.79 -17.77 -22.25
CA LYS A 48 -13.54 -19.05 -22.26
C LYS A 48 -12.70 -20.23 -22.74
N MET A 49 -11.80 -20.02 -23.71
CA MET A 49 -10.87 -21.07 -24.15
C MET A 49 -9.97 -21.51 -22.98
N TYR A 50 -9.45 -20.59 -22.19
CA TYR A 50 -8.68 -20.90 -21.00
C TYR A 50 -9.49 -21.71 -19.99
N GLU A 51 -10.71 -21.27 -19.66
CA GLU A 51 -11.63 -21.98 -18.77
C GLU A 51 -11.87 -23.42 -19.23
N TYR A 52 -12.17 -23.61 -20.51
CA TYR A 52 -12.55 -24.93 -21.04
C TYR A 52 -11.34 -25.86 -21.19
N TYR A 53 -10.19 -25.37 -21.62
CA TYR A 53 -8.99 -26.20 -21.73
C TYR A 53 -8.44 -26.58 -20.35
N THR A 54 -8.53 -25.72 -19.36
CA THR A 54 -8.18 -26.07 -17.98
C THR A 54 -9.10 -27.18 -17.45
N LYS A 55 -10.40 -27.03 -17.66
CA LYS A 55 -11.38 -28.08 -17.28
C LYS A 55 -11.15 -29.39 -18.03
N CYS A 56 -10.83 -29.34 -19.31
CA CYS A 56 -10.44 -30.52 -20.09
C CYS A 56 -9.21 -31.21 -19.48
N ASP A 57 -8.17 -30.42 -19.13
CA ASP A 57 -6.94 -30.96 -18.56
C ASP A 57 -7.19 -31.65 -17.21
N ASP A 58 -8.00 -31.06 -16.35
CA ASP A 58 -8.41 -31.63 -15.05
C ASP A 58 -9.13 -32.97 -15.21
N LEU A 59 -10.09 -33.03 -16.13
CA LEU A 59 -10.89 -34.25 -16.39
C LEU A 59 -10.10 -35.34 -17.10
N ALA A 60 -9.03 -34.98 -17.84
CA ALA A 60 -8.19 -35.93 -18.55
C ALA A 60 -7.08 -36.54 -17.65
N GLN A 61 -7.05 -36.24 -16.35
CA GLN A 61 -6.09 -36.81 -15.37
C GLN A 61 -6.55 -38.20 -14.86
N VAL A 62 -7.15 -39.03 -15.73
CA VAL A 62 -7.62 -40.36 -15.35
C VAL A 62 -6.53 -41.40 -15.64
N PRO A 63 -6.03 -42.12 -14.62
CA PRO A 63 -5.07 -43.20 -14.83
C PRO A 63 -5.68 -44.34 -15.62
N ASN A 64 -4.91 -44.93 -16.52
CA ASN A 64 -5.27 -46.18 -17.18
C ASN A 64 -5.09 -47.38 -16.23
N GLU A 65 -5.44 -48.59 -16.67
CA GLU A 65 -5.34 -49.86 -15.90
C GLU A 65 -3.91 -50.10 -15.33
N LYS A 66 -2.87 -49.47 -15.92
CA LYS A 66 -1.49 -49.56 -15.46
C LYS A 66 -1.07 -48.36 -14.57
N GLY A 67 -2.05 -47.55 -14.10
CA GLY A 67 -1.79 -46.39 -13.27
C GLY A 67 -1.14 -45.19 -13.99
N LYS A 68 -1.02 -45.26 -15.35
CA LYS A 68 -0.41 -44.16 -16.14
C LYS A 68 -1.47 -43.18 -16.62
N ILE A 69 -1.24 -41.88 -16.39
CA ILE A 69 -2.05 -40.81 -16.96
C ILE A 69 -1.55 -40.50 -18.37
N LYS A 70 -2.42 -40.57 -19.36
CA LYS A 70 -2.14 -40.25 -20.75
C LYS A 70 -3.11 -39.21 -21.27
N ASN A 71 -2.85 -37.96 -20.94
CA ASN A 71 -3.68 -36.82 -21.37
C ASN A 71 -3.31 -36.43 -22.82
N LYS A 72 -4.11 -36.91 -23.80
CA LYS A 72 -3.91 -36.64 -25.23
C LYS A 72 -4.16 -35.18 -25.64
N TYR A 73 -4.90 -34.45 -24.85
CA TYR A 73 -5.30 -33.07 -25.15
C TYR A 73 -4.26 -32.02 -24.70
N ARG A 74 -3.52 -32.29 -23.61
CA ARG A 74 -2.68 -31.34 -22.91
C ARG A 74 -1.75 -30.54 -23.81
N LYS A 75 -0.98 -31.22 -24.69
CA LYS A 75 0.03 -30.57 -25.54
C LYS A 75 -0.58 -29.55 -26.50
N ALA A 76 -1.66 -29.90 -27.17
CA ALA A 76 -2.32 -29.03 -28.16
C ALA A 76 -3.02 -27.84 -27.47
N ASN A 77 -3.69 -28.10 -26.36
CA ASN A 77 -4.39 -27.07 -25.59
C ASN A 77 -3.41 -26.09 -24.94
N ALA A 78 -2.35 -26.58 -24.31
CA ALA A 78 -1.26 -25.76 -23.78
C ALA A 78 -0.64 -24.84 -24.84
N SER A 79 -0.37 -25.38 -26.04
CA SER A 79 0.17 -24.57 -27.15
C SER A 79 -0.78 -23.44 -27.56
N SER A 80 -2.09 -23.72 -27.62
CA SER A 80 -3.11 -22.71 -27.94
C SER A 80 -3.21 -21.63 -26.85
N MET A 81 -3.18 -22.04 -25.59
CA MET A 81 -3.22 -21.10 -24.45
C MET A 81 -1.99 -20.19 -24.43
N LEU A 82 -0.80 -20.75 -24.66
CA LEU A 82 0.44 -19.94 -24.70
C LEU A 82 0.41 -18.90 -25.82
N ALA A 83 -0.07 -19.28 -27.00
CA ALA A 83 -0.16 -18.35 -28.13
C ALA A 83 -1.07 -17.15 -27.83
N GLU A 84 -2.16 -17.38 -27.10
CA GLU A 84 -3.15 -16.35 -26.79
C GLU A 84 -2.92 -15.66 -25.41
N ARG A 85 -1.91 -16.07 -24.64
CA ARG A 85 -1.64 -15.54 -23.31
C ARG A 85 -1.46 -14.01 -23.29
N PRO A 86 -0.73 -13.38 -24.24
CA PRO A 86 -0.62 -11.91 -24.29
C PRO A 86 -1.98 -11.21 -24.47
N ASN A 87 -2.94 -11.85 -25.14
CA ASN A 87 -4.27 -11.30 -25.35
C ASN A 87 -5.14 -11.29 -24.10
N LEU A 88 -4.78 -12.02 -23.04
CA LEU A 88 -5.41 -11.83 -21.72
C LEU A 88 -5.08 -10.45 -21.15
N ILE A 89 -3.83 -9.95 -21.34
CA ILE A 89 -3.47 -8.59 -20.93
C ILE A 89 -4.31 -7.57 -21.71
N ASN A 90 -4.36 -7.69 -23.04
CA ASN A 90 -5.11 -6.79 -23.89
C ASN A 90 -6.60 -6.75 -23.54
N GLY A 91 -7.20 -7.92 -23.28
CA GLY A 91 -8.57 -8.02 -22.82
C GLY A 91 -8.80 -7.35 -21.47
N GLY A 92 -7.90 -7.58 -20.52
CA GLY A 92 -7.92 -6.95 -19.20
C GLY A 92 -7.87 -5.43 -19.30
N ILE A 93 -6.94 -4.88 -20.07
CA ILE A 93 -6.80 -3.43 -20.33
C ILE A 93 -8.07 -2.86 -20.99
N GLN A 94 -8.60 -3.55 -21.99
CA GLN A 94 -9.83 -3.12 -22.68
C GLN A 94 -11.00 -2.96 -21.72
N TYR A 95 -11.23 -3.96 -20.86
CA TYR A 95 -12.29 -3.90 -19.86
C TYR A 95 -12.01 -2.88 -18.75
N PHE A 96 -10.76 -2.74 -18.34
CA PHE A 96 -10.36 -1.76 -17.33
C PHE A 96 -10.61 -0.31 -17.83
N ASN A 97 -10.29 -0.01 -19.09
CA ASN A 97 -10.55 1.28 -19.72
C ASN A 97 -12.05 1.58 -19.90
N LEU A 98 -12.87 0.55 -19.97
CA LEU A 98 -14.33 0.66 -19.99
C LEU A 98 -14.97 0.72 -18.58
N ASP A 99 -14.16 0.83 -17.55
CA ASP A 99 -14.55 0.76 -16.12
C ASP A 99 -15.31 -0.53 -15.74
N LYS A 100 -15.13 -1.60 -16.53
CA LYS A 100 -15.68 -2.93 -16.26
C LYS A 100 -14.67 -3.75 -15.47
N ASN A 101 -14.41 -3.29 -14.25
CA ASN A 101 -13.33 -3.80 -13.41
C ASN A 101 -13.52 -5.27 -13.00
N LYS A 102 -14.76 -5.76 -12.91
CA LYS A 102 -15.06 -7.16 -12.60
C LYS A 102 -14.63 -8.10 -13.73
N GLU A 103 -14.84 -7.68 -14.97
CA GLU A 103 -14.36 -8.39 -16.15
C GLU A 103 -12.84 -8.27 -16.29
N ALA A 104 -12.30 -7.08 -16.13
CA ALA A 104 -10.84 -6.85 -16.16
C ALA A 104 -10.11 -7.75 -15.17
N LEU A 105 -10.62 -7.86 -13.94
CA LEU A 105 -10.08 -8.76 -12.93
C LEU A 105 -10.00 -10.22 -13.42
N LYS A 106 -11.02 -10.72 -14.12
CA LYS A 106 -11.00 -12.10 -14.64
C LYS A 106 -9.84 -12.31 -15.62
N PHE A 107 -9.60 -11.34 -16.51
CA PHE A 107 -8.53 -11.43 -17.48
C PHE A 107 -7.14 -11.40 -16.83
N PHE A 108 -6.89 -10.41 -15.98
CA PHE A 108 -5.60 -10.30 -15.29
C PHE A 108 -5.36 -11.48 -14.35
N ALA A 109 -6.39 -11.93 -13.63
CA ALA A 109 -6.34 -13.12 -12.80
C ALA A 109 -5.98 -14.37 -13.60
N THR A 110 -6.66 -14.61 -14.74
CA THR A 110 -6.34 -15.75 -15.61
C THR A 110 -4.92 -15.70 -16.13
N TYR A 111 -4.41 -14.51 -16.50
CA TYR A 111 -3.01 -14.35 -16.90
C TYR A 111 -2.04 -14.76 -15.79
N VAL A 112 -2.24 -14.24 -14.58
CA VAL A 112 -1.38 -14.53 -13.42
C VAL A 112 -1.46 -15.99 -13.02
N GLU A 113 -2.67 -16.55 -12.90
CA GLU A 113 -2.91 -17.94 -12.49
C GLU A 113 -2.37 -18.95 -13.51
N SER A 114 -2.42 -18.60 -14.80
CA SER A 114 -1.92 -19.47 -15.86
C SER A 114 -0.44 -19.80 -15.72
N ALA A 115 0.35 -18.96 -15.01
CA ALA A 115 1.75 -19.23 -14.72
C ALA A 115 1.97 -20.49 -13.86
N SER A 116 0.94 -20.93 -13.13
CA SER A 116 0.98 -22.12 -12.27
C SER A 116 0.11 -23.29 -12.78
N TYR A 117 -0.48 -23.18 -13.98
CA TYR A 117 -1.30 -24.29 -14.51
C TYR A 117 -0.44 -25.53 -14.81
N PRO A 118 -0.86 -26.72 -14.33
CA PRO A 118 -0.10 -27.96 -14.52
C PRO A 118 0.21 -28.28 -15.99
N MET A 119 -0.67 -27.88 -16.90
CA MET A 119 -0.47 -28.08 -18.34
C MET A 119 0.57 -27.14 -18.96
N LEU A 120 0.97 -26.08 -18.24
CA LEU A 120 2.00 -25.11 -18.67
C LEU A 120 3.28 -25.20 -17.84
N ALA A 121 3.39 -26.15 -16.92
CA ALA A 121 4.50 -26.27 -15.97
C ALA A 121 5.89 -26.36 -16.63
N ASP A 122 5.97 -27.05 -17.79
CA ASP A 122 7.21 -27.18 -18.57
C ASP A 122 7.73 -25.87 -19.19
N LYS A 123 6.94 -24.81 -19.13
CA LYS A 123 7.30 -23.48 -19.66
C LYS A 123 7.94 -22.58 -18.63
N GLU A 124 7.95 -22.97 -17.35
CA GLU A 124 8.51 -22.18 -16.25
C GLU A 124 8.08 -20.70 -16.28
N ILE A 125 6.79 -20.45 -16.60
CA ILE A 125 6.26 -19.10 -16.83
C ILE A 125 6.49 -18.21 -15.60
N ALA A 126 6.22 -18.74 -14.41
CA ALA A 126 6.40 -17.99 -13.16
C ALA A 126 7.84 -17.45 -12.97
N LYS A 127 8.84 -18.12 -13.57
CA LYS A 127 10.24 -17.72 -13.48
C LYS A 127 10.67 -16.78 -14.61
N ASN A 128 10.12 -17.00 -15.81
CA ASN A 128 10.61 -16.37 -17.03
C ASN A 128 9.77 -15.17 -17.50
N ASP A 129 8.56 -15.02 -16.98
CA ASP A 129 7.65 -13.96 -17.39
C ASP A 129 7.89 -12.67 -16.59
N THR A 130 8.59 -11.73 -17.22
CA THR A 130 8.92 -10.42 -16.63
C THR A 130 7.72 -9.50 -16.44
N LEU A 131 6.60 -9.76 -17.12
CA LEU A 131 5.36 -8.98 -17.00
C LEU A 131 4.47 -9.48 -15.84
N LEU A 132 4.75 -10.66 -15.31
CA LEU A 132 3.90 -11.28 -14.30
C LEU A 132 3.65 -10.38 -13.08
N PRO A 133 4.66 -9.71 -12.50
CA PRO A 133 4.45 -8.81 -11.36
C PRO A 133 3.58 -7.60 -11.71
N GLN A 134 3.77 -7.01 -12.89
CA GLN A 134 2.97 -5.88 -13.35
C GLN A 134 1.50 -6.26 -13.56
N ILE A 135 1.25 -7.43 -14.16
CA ILE A 135 -0.13 -7.89 -14.39
C ILE A 135 -0.79 -8.33 -13.08
N ALA A 136 -0.03 -8.85 -12.12
CA ALA A 136 -0.51 -9.10 -10.77
C ALA A 136 -0.91 -7.78 -10.05
N TYR A 137 -0.18 -6.70 -10.28
CA TYR A 137 -0.56 -5.37 -9.81
C TYR A 137 -1.89 -4.91 -10.43
N TYR A 138 -2.08 -5.06 -11.75
CA TYR A 138 -3.35 -4.72 -12.39
C TYR A 138 -4.51 -5.60 -11.89
N ALA A 139 -4.26 -6.89 -11.61
CA ALA A 139 -5.25 -7.75 -10.97
C ALA A 139 -5.63 -7.24 -9.57
N THR A 140 -4.64 -6.78 -8.80
CA THR A 140 -4.83 -6.20 -7.46
C THR A 140 -5.64 -4.91 -7.52
N LEU A 141 -5.33 -4.00 -8.47
CA LEU A 141 -6.10 -2.77 -8.68
C LEU A 141 -7.55 -3.04 -9.11
N ALA A 142 -7.76 -3.97 -10.05
CA ALA A 142 -9.09 -4.34 -10.47
C ALA A 142 -9.89 -4.97 -9.32
N ALA A 143 -9.24 -5.77 -8.48
CA ALA A 143 -9.83 -6.35 -7.27
C ALA A 143 -10.22 -5.26 -6.26
N ASP A 144 -9.39 -4.25 -6.06
CA ASP A 144 -9.69 -3.13 -5.17
C ASP A 144 -10.91 -2.33 -5.66
N ARG A 145 -10.95 -1.97 -6.95
CA ARG A 145 -12.09 -1.25 -7.55
C ARG A 145 -13.42 -1.98 -7.42
N VAL A 146 -13.42 -3.31 -7.34
CA VAL A 146 -14.64 -4.10 -7.12
C VAL A 146 -14.85 -4.49 -5.66
N GLY A 147 -13.99 -4.04 -4.75
CA GLY A 147 -14.08 -4.33 -3.32
C GLY A 147 -13.77 -5.78 -2.93
N ASN A 148 -13.11 -6.56 -3.80
CA ASN A 148 -12.80 -7.97 -3.57
C ASN A 148 -11.50 -8.14 -2.76
N LYS A 149 -11.61 -8.13 -1.42
CA LYS A 149 -10.48 -8.23 -0.51
C LYS A 149 -9.70 -9.55 -0.65
N ASP A 150 -10.39 -10.65 -0.92
CA ASP A 150 -9.73 -11.95 -1.10
C ASP A 150 -8.85 -11.99 -2.35
N ALA A 151 -9.31 -11.37 -3.43
CA ALA A 151 -8.52 -11.24 -4.66
C ALA A 151 -7.32 -10.31 -4.46
N ILE A 152 -7.46 -9.19 -3.71
CA ILE A 152 -6.33 -8.33 -3.35
C ILE A 152 -5.26 -9.15 -2.62
N ILE A 153 -5.64 -9.86 -1.56
CA ILE A 153 -4.72 -10.69 -0.74
C ILE A 153 -4.07 -11.77 -1.59
N LYS A 154 -4.78 -12.32 -2.57
CA LYS A 154 -4.27 -13.37 -3.46
C LYS A 154 -3.21 -12.85 -4.44
N TYR A 155 -3.45 -11.70 -5.09
CA TYR A 155 -2.61 -11.23 -6.20
C TYR A 155 -1.53 -10.24 -5.79
N ALA A 156 -1.73 -9.43 -4.74
CA ALA A 156 -0.77 -8.44 -4.30
C ALA A 156 0.63 -9.01 -3.99
N PRO A 157 0.78 -10.19 -3.34
CA PRO A 157 2.10 -10.77 -3.10
C PRO A 157 2.93 -11.02 -4.38
N MET A 158 2.26 -11.31 -5.50
CA MET A 158 2.91 -11.55 -6.79
C MET A 158 3.34 -10.24 -7.48
N ALA A 159 2.75 -9.11 -7.07
CA ALA A 159 3.03 -7.77 -7.59
C ALA A 159 4.21 -7.07 -6.89
N LEU A 160 4.68 -7.58 -5.73
CA LEU A 160 5.64 -6.87 -4.88
C LEU A 160 7.00 -6.59 -5.52
N SER A 161 7.36 -7.29 -6.59
CA SER A 161 8.59 -7.05 -7.36
C SER A 161 8.38 -6.08 -8.52
N ASP A 162 7.16 -5.66 -8.80
CA ASP A 162 6.90 -4.62 -9.79
C ASP A 162 7.45 -3.27 -9.30
N LYS A 163 8.22 -2.62 -10.17
CA LYS A 163 8.96 -1.40 -9.80
C LYS A 163 8.04 -0.24 -9.44
N ASP A 164 6.95 -0.10 -10.16
CA ASP A 164 6.05 1.06 -10.04
C ASP A 164 4.85 0.76 -9.13
N GLY A 165 4.30 -0.45 -9.22
CA GLY A 165 3.08 -0.86 -8.53
C GLY A 165 3.29 -1.63 -7.23
N GLY A 166 4.48 -2.20 -6.99
CA GLY A 166 4.71 -3.12 -5.88
C GLY A 166 4.41 -2.53 -4.50
N LYS A 167 4.79 -1.28 -4.26
CA LYS A 167 4.48 -0.57 -3.01
C LYS A 167 2.97 -0.35 -2.81
N PHE A 168 2.25 -0.02 -3.89
CA PHE A 168 0.80 0.18 -3.83
C PHE A 168 0.06 -1.14 -3.63
N ALA A 169 0.52 -2.23 -4.28
CA ALA A 169 -0.01 -3.57 -4.04
C ALA A 169 0.13 -3.99 -2.57
N MET A 170 1.27 -3.67 -1.94
CA MET A 170 1.50 -3.93 -0.51
C MET A 170 0.56 -3.11 0.37
N GLN A 171 0.33 -1.83 0.06
CA GLN A 171 -0.63 -0.99 0.78
C GLN A 171 -2.05 -1.56 0.68
N LEU A 172 -2.51 -1.89 -0.54
CA LEU A 172 -3.83 -2.47 -0.76
C LEU A 172 -4.00 -3.81 -0.03
N MET A 173 -2.95 -4.62 0.04
CA MET A 173 -2.94 -5.87 0.79
C MET A 173 -3.09 -5.62 2.30
N ALA A 174 -2.34 -4.66 2.85
CA ALA A 174 -2.45 -4.28 4.24
C ALA A 174 -3.88 -3.76 4.56
N ASP A 175 -4.42 -2.87 3.73
CA ASP A 175 -5.79 -2.36 3.87
C ASP A 175 -6.84 -3.48 3.77
N ALA A 176 -6.62 -4.46 2.90
CA ALA A 176 -7.52 -5.62 2.78
C ALA A 176 -7.53 -6.48 4.05
N TYR A 177 -6.37 -6.74 4.66
CA TYR A 177 -6.28 -7.43 5.95
C TYR A 177 -6.96 -6.63 7.07
N LYS A 178 -6.69 -5.31 7.15
CA LYS A 178 -7.35 -4.41 8.11
C LYS A 178 -8.87 -4.46 7.97
N ALA A 179 -9.39 -4.35 6.76
CA ALA A 179 -10.82 -4.39 6.47
C ALA A 179 -11.49 -5.75 6.77
N LYS A 180 -10.71 -6.84 6.74
CA LYS A 180 -11.18 -8.18 7.14
C LYS A 180 -11.06 -8.42 8.66
N GLY A 181 -10.49 -7.50 9.43
CA GLY A 181 -10.23 -7.66 10.86
C GLY A 181 -9.09 -8.64 11.18
N ASP A 182 -8.30 -9.05 10.18
CA ASP A 182 -7.11 -9.88 10.41
C ASP A 182 -5.93 -9.01 10.85
N THR A 183 -5.96 -8.63 12.12
CA THR A 183 -4.94 -7.75 12.71
C THR A 183 -3.54 -8.34 12.66
N VAL A 184 -3.40 -9.66 12.78
CA VAL A 184 -2.09 -10.33 12.76
C VAL A 184 -1.47 -10.23 11.37
N ALA A 185 -2.22 -10.57 10.33
CA ALA A 185 -1.75 -10.45 8.95
C ALA A 185 -1.53 -8.98 8.54
N TRP A 186 -2.36 -8.06 9.03
CA TRP A 186 -2.20 -6.63 8.81
C TRP A 186 -0.88 -6.09 9.37
N ILE A 187 -0.58 -6.37 10.66
CA ILE A 187 0.68 -5.96 11.29
C ILE A 187 1.87 -6.53 10.51
N LYS A 188 1.82 -7.82 10.17
CA LYS A 188 2.87 -8.47 9.39
C LYS A 188 3.07 -7.77 8.03
N ALA A 189 1.99 -7.44 7.32
CA ALA A 189 2.06 -6.73 6.04
C ALA A 189 2.66 -5.32 6.21
N LEU A 190 2.35 -4.61 7.30
CA LEU A 190 2.97 -3.31 7.61
C LEU A 190 4.48 -3.46 7.87
N GLU A 191 4.90 -4.42 8.70
CA GLU A 191 6.32 -4.68 8.99
C GLU A 191 7.11 -5.06 7.74
N GLU A 192 6.57 -5.95 6.89
CA GLU A 192 7.17 -6.28 5.60
C GLU A 192 7.24 -5.08 4.66
N GLY A 193 6.21 -4.23 4.65
CA GLY A 193 6.14 -3.01 3.86
C GLY A 193 7.23 -2.00 4.24
N ILE A 194 7.50 -1.82 5.54
CA ILE A 194 8.58 -0.96 6.05
C ILE A 194 9.94 -1.45 5.54
N LEU A 195 10.18 -2.76 5.62
CA LEU A 195 11.46 -3.35 5.19
C LEU A 195 11.65 -3.30 3.67
N LYS A 196 10.59 -3.54 2.92
CA LYS A 196 10.66 -3.64 1.45
C LYS A 196 10.61 -2.30 0.74
N PHE A 197 9.93 -1.33 1.33
CA PHE A 197 9.71 0.01 0.78
C PHE A 197 10.11 1.10 1.77
N PRO A 198 11.42 1.20 2.14
CA PRO A 198 11.94 2.07 3.19
C PRO A 198 11.76 3.51 2.80
N GLY A 199 10.98 4.27 2.90
CA GLY A 199 10.67 5.66 2.47
C GLY A 199 9.21 5.83 2.12
N ASN A 200 8.41 4.80 2.40
CA ASN A 200 6.97 4.91 2.33
C ASN A 200 6.39 5.02 3.75
N ASP A 201 6.00 6.23 4.10
CA ASP A 201 5.50 6.58 5.44
C ASP A 201 4.21 5.84 5.83
N TYR A 202 3.43 5.39 4.85
CA TYR A 202 2.16 4.69 5.07
C TYR A 202 2.29 3.50 6.03
N PHE A 203 3.25 2.61 5.79
CA PHE A 203 3.38 1.37 6.58
C PHE A 203 3.74 1.67 8.03
N PHE A 204 4.67 2.59 8.19
CA PHE A 204 5.18 2.94 9.49
C PHE A 204 4.14 3.72 10.31
N ALA A 205 3.51 4.72 9.71
CA ALA A 205 2.46 5.50 10.35
C ALA A 205 1.30 4.61 10.85
N ASN A 206 0.80 3.71 9.99
CA ASN A 206 -0.27 2.79 10.39
C ASN A 206 0.13 1.84 11.53
N LEU A 207 1.39 1.36 11.55
CA LEU A 207 1.86 0.49 12.61
C LEU A 207 1.96 1.22 13.95
N VAL A 208 2.50 2.44 13.94
CA VAL A 208 2.61 3.28 15.14
C VAL A 208 1.23 3.66 15.67
N ASP A 209 0.33 4.10 14.80
CA ASP A 209 -1.04 4.45 15.18
C ASP A 209 -1.78 3.26 15.80
N TYR A 210 -1.58 2.07 15.26
CA TYR A 210 -2.13 0.86 15.85
C TYR A 210 -1.60 0.60 17.26
N TYR A 211 -0.27 0.64 17.45
CA TYR A 211 0.33 0.39 18.75
C TYR A 211 -0.05 1.46 19.79
N ASN A 212 -0.16 2.72 19.36
CA ASN A 212 -0.63 3.80 20.23
C ASN A 212 -2.09 3.61 20.64
N SER A 213 -2.97 3.35 19.69
CA SER A 213 -4.41 3.19 19.94
C SER A 213 -4.74 1.93 20.74
N SER A 214 -3.94 0.89 20.62
CA SER A 214 -4.08 -0.37 21.36
C SER A 214 -3.36 -0.40 22.71
N ASN A 215 -2.85 0.75 23.16
CA ASN A 215 -2.08 0.89 24.41
C ASN A 215 -0.84 -0.05 24.48
N GLN A 216 -0.18 -0.26 23.35
CA GLN A 216 1.00 -1.10 23.18
C GLN A 216 2.26 -0.27 22.84
N ALA A 217 2.40 0.93 23.42
CA ALA A 217 3.48 1.86 23.14
C ALA A 217 4.89 1.23 23.30
N SER A 218 5.05 0.28 24.24
CA SER A 218 6.31 -0.45 24.40
C SER A 218 6.69 -1.29 23.18
N LYS A 219 5.72 -1.90 22.50
CA LYS A 219 5.99 -2.65 21.25
C LYS A 219 6.35 -1.73 20.10
N ALA A 220 5.71 -0.54 20.02
CA ALA A 220 6.09 0.47 19.05
C ALA A 220 7.54 0.94 19.26
N MET A 221 7.92 1.14 20.52
CA MET A 221 9.29 1.55 20.89
C MET A 221 10.32 0.46 20.54
N GLU A 222 10.05 -0.80 20.90
CA GLU A 222 10.90 -1.95 20.54
C GLU A 222 11.07 -2.07 19.01
N PHE A 223 9.99 -1.87 18.26
CA PHE A 223 10.05 -1.87 16.81
C PHE A 223 10.91 -0.73 16.26
N ALA A 224 10.72 0.50 16.78
CA ALA A 224 11.52 1.66 16.39
C ALA A 224 13.02 1.44 16.70
N ASP A 225 13.34 0.85 17.85
CA ASP A 225 14.71 0.52 18.24
C ASP A 225 15.35 -0.52 17.31
N ARG A 226 14.60 -1.54 16.92
CA ARG A 226 15.05 -2.55 15.96
C ARG A 226 15.32 -1.93 14.59
N MET A 227 14.48 -1.00 14.13
CA MET A 227 14.67 -0.31 12.86
C MET A 227 15.92 0.61 12.92
N LEU A 228 16.09 1.36 14.00
CA LEU A 228 17.26 2.21 14.21
C LEU A 228 18.57 1.43 14.37
N SER A 229 18.51 0.19 14.86
CA SER A 229 19.69 -0.69 14.91
C SER A 229 20.20 -1.06 13.51
N ASN A 230 19.30 -1.13 12.52
CA ASN A 230 19.65 -1.42 11.12
C ASN A 230 20.03 -0.15 10.34
N ASP A 231 19.38 0.98 10.61
CA ASP A 231 19.63 2.27 9.97
C ASP A 231 19.55 3.41 11.00
N PRO A 232 20.67 3.68 11.73
CA PRO A 232 20.71 4.62 12.85
C PRO A 232 20.40 6.08 12.48
N ASN A 233 20.57 6.46 11.22
CA ASN A 233 20.37 7.82 10.74
C ASN A 233 19.09 7.97 9.89
N ASN A 234 18.21 7.00 9.89
CA ASN A 234 16.95 7.12 9.16
C ASN A 234 16.05 8.16 9.82
N LYS A 235 15.82 9.26 9.11
CA LYS A 235 15.04 10.40 9.63
C LYS A 235 13.63 9.99 10.09
N LEU A 236 12.98 9.05 9.38
CA LEU A 236 11.64 8.59 9.69
C LEU A 236 11.65 7.80 11.01
N TYR A 237 12.57 6.85 11.18
CA TYR A 237 12.65 6.04 12.40
C TYR A 237 13.02 6.90 13.62
N LEU A 238 13.91 7.89 13.45
CA LEU A 238 14.25 8.88 14.49
C LEU A 238 13.03 9.73 14.85
N TYR A 239 12.31 10.24 13.85
CA TYR A 239 11.10 11.05 14.04
C TYR A 239 10.02 10.28 14.81
N VAL A 240 9.81 9.02 14.45
CA VAL A 240 8.78 8.24 15.13
C VAL A 240 9.17 7.86 16.54
N LYS A 241 10.43 7.53 16.78
CA LYS A 241 10.87 7.32 18.15
C LYS A 241 10.65 8.58 19.00
N ALA A 242 10.90 9.75 18.42
CA ALA A 242 10.57 11.04 19.05
C ALA A 242 9.07 11.18 19.32
N TYR A 243 8.22 10.82 18.35
CA TYR A 243 6.78 10.86 18.49
C TYR A 243 6.25 9.93 19.59
N LEU A 244 6.82 8.73 19.71
CA LEU A 244 6.50 7.81 20.80
C LEU A 244 6.85 8.42 22.17
N TYR A 245 8.05 8.98 22.34
CA TYR A 245 8.43 9.68 23.56
C TYR A 245 7.52 10.88 23.85
N HIS A 246 7.13 11.64 22.82
CA HIS A 246 6.18 12.74 22.92
C HIS A 246 4.85 12.28 23.52
N ASN A 247 4.27 11.19 23.00
CA ASN A 247 3.00 10.64 23.49
C ASN A 247 3.12 10.08 24.92
N MET A 248 4.29 9.60 25.31
CA MET A 248 4.60 9.15 26.67
C MET A 248 4.89 10.32 27.62
N LYS A 249 4.86 11.57 27.15
CA LYS A 249 5.24 12.80 27.87
C LYS A 249 6.71 12.83 28.33
N GLU A 250 7.54 12.02 27.70
CA GLU A 250 9.00 12.03 27.89
C GLU A 250 9.63 13.11 26.99
N TYR A 251 9.30 14.37 27.30
CA TYR A 251 9.54 15.51 26.43
C TYR A 251 11.03 15.75 26.07
N ASP A 252 11.95 15.50 26.99
CA ASP A 252 13.38 15.70 26.73
C ASP A 252 13.90 14.67 25.73
N ASN A 253 13.50 13.41 25.87
CA ASN A 253 13.79 12.36 24.92
C ASN A 253 13.16 12.66 23.56
N ALA A 254 11.91 13.13 23.52
CA ALA A 254 11.24 13.52 22.29
C ALA A 254 12.00 14.59 21.54
N ILE A 255 12.41 15.66 22.22
CA ILE A 255 13.19 16.77 21.64
C ILE A 255 14.53 16.27 21.09
N GLU A 256 15.22 15.40 21.84
CA GLU A 256 16.49 14.82 21.40
C GLU A 256 16.35 14.05 20.09
N PHE A 257 15.37 13.15 20.01
CA PHE A 257 15.18 12.33 18.81
C PHE A 257 14.62 13.11 17.62
N TYR A 258 13.75 14.11 17.83
CA TYR A 258 13.37 15.03 16.76
C TYR A 258 14.56 15.83 16.24
N LYS A 259 15.45 16.30 17.10
CA LYS A 259 16.68 16.99 16.68
C LYS A 259 17.63 16.06 15.91
N LYS A 260 17.69 14.76 16.26
CA LYS A 260 18.43 13.77 15.45
C LYS A 260 17.78 13.58 14.07
N ALA A 261 16.46 13.57 13.98
CA ALA A 261 15.75 13.51 12.70
C ALA A 261 16.03 14.75 11.83
N ILE A 262 16.04 15.94 12.43
CA ILE A 262 16.43 17.19 11.79
C ILE A 262 17.90 17.16 11.32
N ALA A 263 18.80 16.58 12.10
CA ALA A 263 20.20 16.44 11.69
C ALA A 263 20.37 15.49 10.51
N ALA A 264 19.54 14.44 10.42
CA ALA A 264 19.51 13.54 9.29
C ALA A 264 18.87 14.16 8.03
N ASP A 265 17.90 15.05 8.21
CA ASP A 265 17.27 15.82 7.14
C ASP A 265 16.94 17.25 7.61
N PRO A 266 17.80 18.24 7.29
CA PRO A 266 17.58 19.65 7.67
C PRO A 266 16.37 20.33 7.04
N GLU A 267 15.68 19.66 6.08
CA GLU A 267 14.45 20.15 5.44
C GLU A 267 13.19 19.48 5.99
N TYR A 268 13.29 18.67 7.06
CA TYR A 268 12.19 17.95 7.66
C TYR A 268 11.30 18.87 8.51
N ALA A 269 10.42 19.64 7.85
CA ALA A 269 9.58 20.66 8.47
C ALA A 269 8.70 20.13 9.60
N GLU A 270 8.16 18.91 9.47
CA GLU A 270 7.34 18.26 10.48
C GLU A 270 8.11 18.00 11.78
N ALA A 271 9.39 17.67 11.68
CA ALA A 271 10.24 17.48 12.86
C ALA A 271 10.47 18.82 13.61
N TYR A 272 10.71 19.90 12.87
CA TYR A 272 10.79 21.25 13.46
C TYR A 272 9.48 21.63 14.15
N SER A 273 8.35 21.46 13.49
CA SER A 273 7.01 21.72 14.05
C SER A 273 6.82 20.99 15.38
N ASN A 274 7.17 19.71 15.42
CA ASN A 274 7.00 18.89 16.61
C ASN A 274 7.95 19.23 17.75
N VAL A 275 9.20 19.65 17.47
CA VAL A 275 10.06 20.21 18.53
C VAL A 275 9.40 21.43 19.16
N GLY A 276 8.89 22.35 18.34
CA GLY A 276 8.15 23.52 18.82
C GLY A 276 6.96 23.13 19.68
N LEU A 277 6.17 22.15 19.22
CA LEU A 277 4.99 21.65 19.94
C LEU A 277 5.37 21.05 21.30
N VAL A 278 6.42 20.24 21.37
CA VAL A 278 6.87 19.65 22.63
C VAL A 278 7.32 20.73 23.64
N TYR A 279 8.00 21.79 23.18
CA TYR A 279 8.29 22.92 24.07
C TYR A 279 7.03 23.65 24.58
N LEU A 280 6.00 23.82 23.73
CA LEU A 280 4.72 24.39 24.19
C LEU A 280 4.03 23.48 25.20
N MET A 281 4.13 22.16 25.03
CA MET A 281 3.59 21.21 26.01
C MET A 281 4.35 21.26 27.34
N LYS A 282 5.68 21.39 27.31
CA LYS A 282 6.49 21.62 28.53
C LYS A 282 6.07 22.91 29.23
N ALA A 283 5.84 23.97 28.47
CA ALA A 283 5.36 25.25 29.02
C ALA A 283 4.02 25.08 29.74
N GLN A 284 3.08 24.39 29.11
CA GLN A 284 1.75 24.13 29.68
C GLN A 284 1.83 23.24 30.92
N ASP A 285 2.53 22.08 30.82
CA ASP A 285 2.66 21.14 31.95
C ASP A 285 3.37 21.79 33.17
N TYR A 286 4.28 22.72 32.91
CA TYR A 286 4.93 23.47 33.98
C TYR A 286 3.99 24.51 34.59
N ALA A 287 3.28 25.28 33.75
CA ALA A 287 2.30 26.27 34.20
C ALA A 287 1.19 25.65 35.04
N ASP A 288 0.66 24.48 34.62
CA ASP A 288 -0.42 23.77 35.32
C ASP A 288 -0.02 23.30 36.75
N LYS A 289 1.28 23.14 36.99
CA LYS A 289 1.83 22.72 38.29
C LYS A 289 2.31 23.89 39.16
N ALA A 290 2.47 25.05 38.55
CA ALA A 290 2.99 26.25 39.22
C ALA A 290 1.89 26.93 40.08
N THR A 291 2.36 27.76 41.02
CA THR A 291 1.44 28.61 41.80
C THR A 291 0.73 29.63 40.91
N THR A 292 -0.55 29.85 41.17
CA THR A 292 -1.35 30.91 40.51
C THR A 292 -1.47 32.16 41.36
N ASP A 293 -0.95 32.14 42.60
CA ASP A 293 -0.95 33.31 43.48
C ASP A 293 0.16 34.29 43.06
N ILE A 294 -0.24 35.44 42.57
CA ILE A 294 0.65 36.54 42.13
C ILE A 294 1.54 37.06 43.25
N ASN A 295 1.14 36.89 44.52
CA ASN A 295 1.91 37.32 45.67
C ASN A 295 2.91 36.27 46.15
N ASP A 296 2.87 35.04 45.62
CA ASP A 296 3.86 34.01 45.91
C ASP A 296 5.16 34.35 45.17
N PRO A 297 6.32 34.43 45.85
CA PRO A 297 7.63 34.66 45.20
C PRO A 297 7.94 33.68 44.05
N LYS A 298 7.41 32.46 44.12
CA LYS A 298 7.58 31.44 43.09
C LYS A 298 6.80 31.72 41.81
N TYR A 299 5.80 32.64 41.86
CA TYR A 299 5.03 32.99 40.67
C TYR A 299 5.89 33.59 39.57
N ALA A 300 6.70 34.59 39.94
CA ALA A 300 7.61 35.24 38.98
C ALA A 300 8.66 34.27 38.41
N GLU A 301 9.17 33.35 39.21
CA GLU A 301 10.10 32.33 38.77
C GLU A 301 9.41 31.36 37.79
N ALA A 302 8.18 30.97 38.09
CA ALA A 302 7.41 30.08 37.22
C ALA A 302 7.12 30.74 35.86
N GLN A 303 6.72 31.99 35.85
CA GLN A 303 6.50 32.75 34.61
C GLN A 303 7.79 32.88 33.78
N ALA A 304 8.94 33.04 34.39
CA ALA A 304 10.23 33.08 33.70
C ALA A 304 10.58 31.73 33.04
N VAL A 305 10.29 30.62 33.70
CA VAL A 305 10.51 29.27 33.16
C VAL A 305 9.55 29.02 31.98
N VAL A 306 8.28 29.33 32.12
CA VAL A 306 7.27 29.21 31.06
C VAL A 306 7.67 30.02 29.83
N LYS A 307 8.07 31.29 30.04
CA LYS A 307 8.55 32.18 28.98
C LYS A 307 9.73 31.55 28.23
N LYS A 308 10.71 30.98 28.95
CA LYS A 308 11.86 30.32 28.35
C LYS A 308 11.43 29.18 27.40
N PHE A 309 10.44 28.38 27.74
CA PHE A 309 9.95 27.33 26.83
C PHE A 309 9.36 27.91 25.54
N TYR A 310 8.67 29.06 25.60
CA TYR A 310 8.21 29.74 24.38
C TYR A 310 9.39 30.30 23.57
N GLU A 311 10.43 30.83 24.21
CA GLU A 311 11.65 31.29 23.55
C GLU A 311 12.35 30.13 22.83
N GLU A 312 12.42 28.94 23.44
CA GLU A 312 12.97 27.74 22.85
C GLU A 312 12.11 27.20 21.68
N ALA A 313 10.78 27.30 21.75
CA ALA A 313 9.87 26.86 20.70
C ALA A 313 9.95 27.72 19.43
N LYS A 314 10.17 29.02 19.59
CA LYS A 314 10.13 30.02 18.53
C LYS A 314 10.95 29.66 17.29
N PRO A 315 12.27 29.41 17.36
CA PRO A 315 13.11 29.18 16.18
C PRO A 315 12.68 27.92 15.40
N PHE A 316 12.10 26.94 16.05
CA PHE A 316 11.64 25.71 15.40
C PHE A 316 10.39 25.96 14.57
N TYR A 317 9.40 26.68 15.07
CA TYR A 317 8.23 27.03 14.30
C TYR A 317 8.53 28.02 13.17
N GLU A 318 9.42 29.01 13.40
CA GLU A 318 9.89 29.90 12.34
C GLU A 318 10.60 29.13 11.22
N LYS A 319 11.41 28.11 11.57
CA LYS A 319 12.06 27.25 10.59
C LYS A 319 11.05 26.38 9.84
N ALA A 320 10.05 25.79 10.51
CA ALA A 320 8.96 25.04 9.86
C ALA A 320 8.21 25.92 8.86
N ARG A 321 7.89 27.18 9.22
CA ARG A 321 7.28 28.17 8.34
C ARG A 321 8.15 28.46 7.12
N ALA A 322 9.44 28.64 7.33
CA ALA A 322 10.39 28.95 6.25
C ALA A 322 10.53 27.80 5.25
N LEU A 323 10.49 26.54 5.73
CA LEU A 323 10.58 25.35 4.90
C LEU A 323 9.27 25.05 4.14
N LYS A 324 8.12 25.26 4.79
CA LYS A 324 6.79 24.91 4.27
C LYS A 324 5.79 26.04 4.51
N PRO A 325 5.93 27.20 3.85
CA PRO A 325 5.07 28.37 4.10
C PRO A 325 3.60 28.12 3.80
N ASP A 326 3.30 27.25 2.82
CA ASP A 326 1.94 26.92 2.40
C ASP A 326 1.25 25.86 3.31
N GLN A 327 2.03 25.09 4.09
CA GLN A 327 1.51 24.11 5.04
C GLN A 327 1.33 24.75 6.43
N LYS A 328 0.29 25.61 6.52
CA LYS A 328 0.03 26.42 7.72
C LYS A 328 -0.22 25.61 8.98
N ASP A 329 -0.72 24.40 8.87
CA ASP A 329 -0.95 23.45 9.96
C ASP A 329 0.34 23.12 10.73
N LEU A 330 1.50 23.17 10.11
CA LEU A 330 2.78 22.91 10.76
C LEU A 330 3.27 24.04 11.69
N TRP A 331 2.84 25.27 11.48
CA TRP A 331 3.48 26.39 12.17
C TRP A 331 2.53 27.49 12.65
N LEU A 332 1.36 27.68 12.03
CA LEU A 332 0.52 28.86 12.27
C LEU A 332 0.03 28.94 13.72
N GLN A 333 -0.57 27.87 14.22
CA GLN A 333 -1.04 27.77 15.60
C GLN A 333 0.08 27.88 16.63
N GLY A 334 1.24 27.27 16.30
CA GLY A 334 2.43 27.32 17.15
C GLY A 334 2.98 28.74 17.28
N LEU A 335 3.19 29.44 16.15
CA LEU A 335 3.65 30.83 16.15
C LEU A 335 2.66 31.79 16.80
N TYR A 336 1.36 31.59 16.60
CA TYR A 336 0.32 32.38 17.29
C TYR A 336 0.51 32.32 18.81
N ARG A 337 0.64 31.13 19.38
CA ARG A 337 0.86 30.95 20.84
C ARG A 337 2.22 31.51 21.29
N VAL A 338 3.26 31.28 20.52
CA VAL A 338 4.62 31.76 20.83
C VAL A 338 4.65 33.29 20.85
N TYR A 339 4.21 33.97 19.80
CA TYR A 339 4.28 35.42 19.70
C TYR A 339 3.38 36.11 20.71
N TYR A 340 2.21 35.54 21.00
CA TYR A 340 1.35 36.05 22.06
C TYR A 340 2.03 36.03 23.44
N ASN A 341 2.59 34.88 23.83
CA ASN A 341 3.19 34.71 25.15
C ASN A 341 4.55 35.42 25.32
N LEU A 342 5.22 35.73 24.21
CA LEU A 342 6.45 36.51 24.22
C LEU A 342 6.22 38.02 24.06
N ASN A 343 4.95 38.48 23.96
CA ASN A 343 4.57 39.89 23.72
C ASN A 343 5.20 40.46 22.44
N MET A 344 5.26 39.68 21.36
CA MET A 344 5.80 40.07 20.05
C MET A 344 4.69 40.67 19.19
N GLY A 345 4.30 41.92 19.48
CA GLY A 345 3.13 42.57 18.90
C GLY A 345 3.07 42.55 17.36
N PRO A 346 4.08 43.04 16.62
CA PRO A 346 4.04 43.06 15.16
C PRO A 346 3.90 41.66 14.53
N GLU A 347 4.68 40.70 15.00
CA GLU A 347 4.67 39.33 14.51
C GLU A 347 3.37 38.62 14.87
N PHE A 348 2.83 38.89 16.06
CA PHE A 348 1.53 38.37 16.48
C PHE A 348 0.40 38.90 15.59
N GLU A 349 0.38 40.21 15.26
CA GLU A 349 -0.64 40.81 14.37
C GLU A 349 -0.60 40.19 12.95
N GLU A 350 0.60 39.88 12.45
CA GLU A 350 0.74 39.21 11.16
C GLU A 350 0.08 37.84 11.20
N ILE A 351 0.39 37.02 12.21
CA ILE A 351 -0.15 35.66 12.35
C ILE A 351 -1.66 35.67 12.63
N ASP A 352 -2.14 36.60 13.45
CA ASP A 352 -3.59 36.75 13.76
C ASP A 352 -4.41 37.06 12.50
N LYS A 353 -3.87 37.85 11.57
CA LYS A 353 -4.51 38.11 10.27
C LYS A 353 -4.58 36.85 9.39
N MET A 354 -3.63 35.93 9.53
CA MET A 354 -3.63 34.70 8.74
C MET A 354 -4.58 33.62 9.29
N MET A 355 -5.03 33.79 10.55
CA MET A 355 -5.97 32.88 11.22
C MET A 355 -7.44 33.28 10.98
N LYS A 356 -7.69 34.50 10.57
CA LYS A 356 -9.01 35.03 10.17
C LYS A 356 -9.32 34.74 8.73
#